data_016f7d1d80ff40f00ecc4314dd283c52
#
_entry.id   016f7d1d80ff40f00ecc4314dd283c52
#
_cell.length_a   1.000
_cell.length_b   1.000
_cell.length_c   1.000
_cell.angle_alpha   90.00
_cell.angle_beta   90.00
_cell.angle_gamma   90.00
#
_symmetry.space_group_name_H-M   'P 1'
#
loop_
_entity.id
_entity.type
_entity.pdbx_description
1 polymer ?
#
loop_
_entity_poly.entity_id
_entity_poly.type
_entity_poly.pdbx_seq_one_letter_code
_entity_poly.pdbx_strand_id
1 'polypeptide(L)'
;TSDEAAFRVKEREDLLNSYPFFAQDSVLRTKAEWFPARVSSATPGGIVTREAYESITKKTLDMLKENLPYDGLYLDIHGAMSVQGLEDPEGDFLQRVRDVVGYETIISTSMDLHGNVSHRLAKNTDLITCFRMAPHEDRMITKRRAVNNLVERLEKGLGKPAYKAWVYVPILLPGEKTSTRVEPGKSLYAKLPSVTAKEGVIDAAIWIAYAWADEPRNHGAVMVTGDDKQAVEESAL
;
A
#
# COMPACT_ATOMS: atom_id res chain seq x y z
N THR A 1 -24.15 3.64 -1.13
CA THR A 1 -23.09 4.67 -0.94
C THR A 1 -22.64 4.67 0.50
N SER A 2 -21.36 4.99 0.71
CA SER A 2 -20.76 5.16 2.04
C SER A 2 -20.47 6.65 2.24
N ASP A 3 -21.19 7.29 3.15
CA ASP A 3 -20.89 8.63 3.64
C ASP A 3 -19.84 8.58 4.77
N GLU A 4 -19.46 9.72 5.33
CA GLU A 4 -18.43 9.79 6.37
C GLU A 4 -18.83 9.00 7.63
N ALA A 5 -20.11 8.92 7.97
CA ALA A 5 -20.60 8.21 9.16
C ALA A 5 -20.44 6.67 9.03
N ALA A 6 -20.30 6.15 7.81
CA ALA A 6 -20.05 4.72 7.57
C ALA A 6 -18.62 4.28 7.91
N PHE A 7 -17.69 5.22 8.13
CA PHE A 7 -16.29 4.91 8.36
C PHE A 7 -15.98 4.67 9.84
N ARG A 8 -15.25 3.58 10.09
CA ARG A 8 -14.54 3.36 11.35
C ARG A 8 -13.22 4.10 11.28
N VAL A 9 -12.90 4.86 12.29
CA VAL A 9 -11.72 5.72 12.34
C VAL A 9 -10.82 5.30 13.49
N LYS A 10 -9.51 5.27 13.24
CA LYS A 10 -8.47 5.19 14.25
C LYS A 10 -7.48 6.33 14.02
N GLU A 11 -7.14 7.02 15.07
CA GLU A 11 -6.26 8.18 15.04
C GLU A 11 -5.21 8.11 16.16
N ARG A 12 -4.11 8.83 15.97
CA ARG A 12 -3.10 9.03 17.00
C ARG A 12 -2.64 7.72 17.62
N GLU A 13 -2.48 7.70 18.92
CA GLU A 13 -1.98 6.55 19.67
C GLU A 13 -2.86 5.30 19.53
N ASP A 14 -4.18 5.45 19.39
CA ASP A 14 -5.11 4.33 19.16
C ASP A 14 -4.83 3.64 17.80
N LEU A 15 -4.44 4.43 16.80
CA LEU A 15 -4.01 3.88 15.52
C LEU A 15 -2.73 3.06 15.68
N LEU A 16 -1.71 3.63 16.31
CA LEU A 16 -0.42 2.96 16.49
C LEU A 16 -0.57 1.66 17.29
N ASN A 17 -1.31 1.70 18.39
CA ASN A 17 -1.57 0.53 19.25
C ASN A 17 -2.45 -0.54 18.57
N SER A 18 -3.12 -0.20 17.47
CA SER A 18 -3.92 -1.19 16.74
C SER A 18 -3.08 -2.15 15.89
N TYR A 19 -1.79 -1.88 15.74
CA TYR A 19 -0.86 -2.77 15.05
C TYR A 19 -0.01 -3.54 16.05
N PRO A 20 -0.10 -4.89 16.11
CA PRO A 20 0.66 -5.69 17.08
C PRO A 20 2.18 -5.48 17.01
N PHE A 21 2.70 -5.12 15.85
CA PHE A 21 4.13 -4.86 15.65
C PHE A 21 4.59 -3.47 16.13
N PHE A 22 3.68 -2.65 16.62
CA PHE A 22 3.95 -1.40 17.34
C PHE A 22 3.61 -1.50 18.84
N ALA A 23 3.49 -2.69 19.39
CA ALA A 23 3.36 -2.85 20.84
C ALA A 23 4.48 -2.08 21.57
N GLN A 24 4.22 -1.64 22.81
CA GLN A 24 5.12 -0.73 23.54
C GLN A 24 6.54 -1.26 23.69
N ASP A 25 6.70 -2.58 23.77
CA ASP A 25 7.97 -3.29 23.90
C ASP A 25 8.56 -3.73 22.55
N SER A 26 7.94 -3.38 21.43
CA SER A 26 8.41 -3.80 20.11
C SER A 26 9.64 -3.02 19.68
N VAL A 27 10.58 -3.72 19.05
CA VAL A 27 11.79 -3.09 18.48
C VAL A 27 11.45 -2.01 17.47
N LEU A 28 10.42 -2.18 16.66
CA LEU A 28 10.01 -1.18 15.66
C LEU A 28 9.55 0.13 16.31
N ARG A 29 8.90 0.04 17.48
CA ARG A 29 8.47 1.25 18.19
C ARG A 29 9.62 2.13 18.64
N THR A 30 10.75 1.56 18.96
CA THR A 30 11.93 2.27 19.47
C THR A 30 12.89 2.76 18.36
N LYS A 31 12.69 2.32 17.11
CA LYS A 31 13.59 2.65 16.00
C LYS A 31 13.36 4.03 15.38
N ALA A 32 12.21 4.64 15.66
CA ALA A 32 11.87 5.96 15.13
C ALA A 32 10.95 6.70 16.09
N GLU A 33 10.87 8.00 15.93
CA GLU A 33 9.79 8.81 16.48
C GLU A 33 8.58 8.70 15.56
N TRP A 34 7.45 8.23 16.09
CA TRP A 34 6.25 7.93 15.33
C TRP A 34 5.18 8.99 15.54
N PHE A 35 4.71 9.57 14.46
CA PHE A 35 3.61 10.54 14.44
C PHE A 35 2.37 9.92 13.78
N PRO A 36 1.57 9.13 14.52
CA PRO A 36 0.41 8.46 13.94
C PRO A 36 -0.68 9.49 13.60
N ALA A 37 -1.09 9.49 12.34
CA ALA A 37 -2.17 10.36 11.86
C ALA A 37 -3.52 9.65 11.95
N ARG A 38 -4.01 9.07 10.85
CA ARG A 38 -5.37 8.55 10.75
C ARG A 38 -5.46 7.39 9.75
N VAL A 39 -6.29 6.40 10.07
CA VAL A 39 -6.82 5.40 9.14
C VAL A 39 -8.34 5.39 9.23
N SER A 40 -8.98 5.38 8.08
CA SER A 40 -10.44 5.31 7.95
C SER A 40 -10.81 4.11 7.08
N SER A 41 -11.76 3.30 7.53
CA SER A 41 -12.23 2.13 6.79
C SER A 41 -13.74 1.99 6.88
N ALA A 42 -14.39 1.68 5.76
CA ALA A 42 -15.80 1.32 5.71
C ALA A 42 -15.99 -0.17 5.38
N THR A 43 -17.18 -0.69 5.62
CA THR A 43 -17.52 -2.04 5.19
C THR A 43 -17.53 -2.10 3.65
N PRO A 44 -16.89 -3.11 3.03
CA PRO A 44 -16.90 -3.25 1.58
C PRO A 44 -18.32 -3.34 0.99
N GLY A 45 -18.51 -2.80 -0.23
CA GLY A 45 -19.73 -2.90 -1.00
C GLY A 45 -20.45 -1.59 -1.30
N GLY A 46 -19.99 -0.45 -0.74
CA GLY A 46 -20.55 0.86 -1.03
C GLY A 46 -19.55 1.78 -1.75
N ILE A 47 -20.03 2.52 -2.77
CA ILE A 47 -19.25 3.63 -3.35
C ILE A 47 -19.18 4.75 -2.33
N VAL A 48 -18.01 5.29 -2.08
CA VAL A 48 -17.76 6.42 -1.18
C VAL A 48 -18.32 7.70 -1.81
N THR A 49 -19.04 8.50 -1.05
CA THR A 49 -19.50 9.80 -1.54
C THR A 49 -18.30 10.73 -1.73
N ARG A 50 -18.39 11.65 -2.69
CA ARG A 50 -17.32 12.62 -2.94
C ARG A 50 -17.04 13.47 -1.70
N GLU A 51 -18.05 13.87 -1.00
CA GLU A 51 -17.97 14.68 0.24
C GLU A 51 -17.21 13.92 1.34
N ALA A 52 -17.51 12.63 1.54
CA ALA A 52 -16.81 11.81 2.53
C ALA A 52 -15.33 11.66 2.18
N TYR A 53 -15.00 11.40 0.91
CA TYR A 53 -13.64 11.31 0.44
C TYR A 53 -12.86 12.61 0.69
N GLU A 54 -13.41 13.76 0.30
CA GLU A 54 -12.75 15.06 0.47
C GLU A 54 -12.59 15.42 1.96
N SER A 55 -13.60 15.15 2.79
CA SER A 55 -13.53 15.39 4.23
C SER A 55 -12.46 14.55 4.90
N ILE A 56 -12.43 13.23 4.64
CA ILE A 56 -11.46 12.30 5.21
C ILE A 56 -10.05 12.63 4.73
N THR A 57 -9.89 12.89 3.43
CA THR A 57 -8.60 13.29 2.84
C THR A 57 -8.09 14.57 3.48
N LYS A 58 -8.93 15.61 3.56
CA LYS A 58 -8.54 16.88 4.18
C LYS A 58 -8.07 16.69 5.62
N LYS A 59 -8.83 15.98 6.45
CA LYS A 59 -8.47 15.71 7.85
C LYS A 59 -7.14 14.97 7.95
N THR A 60 -6.90 13.97 7.09
CA THR A 60 -5.64 13.23 7.05
C THR A 60 -4.46 14.12 6.67
N LEU A 61 -4.62 14.94 5.62
CA LEU A 61 -3.57 15.85 5.18
C LEU A 61 -3.27 16.96 6.21
N ASP A 62 -4.29 17.46 6.90
CA ASP A 62 -4.10 18.45 7.96
C ASP A 62 -3.29 17.87 9.14
N MET A 63 -3.56 16.61 9.53
CA MET A 63 -2.76 15.91 10.54
C MET A 63 -1.31 15.67 10.08
N LEU A 64 -1.09 15.39 8.80
CA LEU A 64 0.28 15.23 8.27
C LEU A 64 1.08 16.54 8.30
N LYS A 65 0.44 17.69 8.20
CA LYS A 65 1.12 19.00 8.27
C LYS A 65 1.65 19.35 9.66
N GLU A 66 1.15 18.71 10.72
CA GLU A 66 1.44 19.09 12.10
C GLU A 66 2.91 18.90 12.50
N ASN A 67 3.59 17.89 11.90
CA ASN A 67 4.92 17.46 12.33
C ASN A 67 5.92 17.36 11.16
N LEU A 68 5.73 18.15 10.11
CA LEU A 68 6.70 18.22 9.00
C LEU A 68 8.05 18.80 9.44
N PRO A 69 9.16 18.39 8.83
CA PRO A 69 9.30 17.39 7.78
C PRO A 69 9.35 15.96 8.32
N TYR A 70 9.05 14.96 7.46
CA TYR A 70 9.19 13.54 7.78
C TYR A 70 10.31 12.90 6.94
N ASP A 71 11.12 12.02 7.54
CA ASP A 71 12.06 11.18 6.81
C ASP A 71 11.34 10.09 6.02
N GLY A 72 10.28 9.54 6.60
CA GLY A 72 9.47 8.49 6.00
C GLY A 72 8.00 8.55 6.38
N LEU A 73 7.15 7.96 5.53
CA LEU A 73 5.72 7.85 5.75
C LEU A 73 5.26 6.42 5.43
N TYR A 74 4.56 5.79 6.35
CA TYR A 74 3.87 4.53 6.11
C TYR A 74 2.38 4.76 5.87
N LEU A 75 1.85 4.21 4.77
CA LEU A 75 0.44 4.23 4.41
C LEU A 75 -0.14 2.82 4.34
N ASP A 76 -1.21 2.59 5.09
CA ASP A 76 -2.00 1.35 5.06
C ASP A 76 -3.26 1.60 4.23
N ILE A 77 -3.27 1.15 2.98
CA ILE A 77 -4.40 1.32 2.06
C ILE A 77 -4.84 -0.03 1.49
N HIS A 78 -6.14 -0.18 1.19
CA HIS A 78 -6.63 -1.38 0.51
C HIS A 78 -6.24 -1.37 -0.96
N GLY A 79 -6.60 -0.33 -1.70
CA GLY A 79 -6.30 -0.17 -3.12
C GLY A 79 -7.50 -0.36 -4.06
N ALA A 80 -8.70 -0.54 -3.53
CA ALA A 80 -9.91 -0.78 -4.33
C ALA A 80 -11.08 0.14 -3.92
N MET A 81 -10.76 1.35 -3.48
CA MET A 81 -11.78 2.35 -3.12
C MET A 81 -12.42 2.92 -4.39
N SER A 82 -13.75 2.93 -4.44
CA SER A 82 -14.52 3.64 -5.46
C SER A 82 -15.13 4.89 -4.87
N VAL A 83 -14.97 6.01 -5.53
CA VAL A 83 -15.49 7.33 -5.11
C VAL A 83 -16.36 7.93 -6.20
N GLN A 84 -17.51 8.47 -5.84
CA GLN A 84 -18.43 9.12 -6.80
C GLN A 84 -17.71 10.23 -7.58
N GLY A 85 -17.70 10.09 -8.91
CA GLY A 85 -17.14 11.09 -9.82
C GLY A 85 -15.62 11.29 -9.69
N LEU A 86 -14.90 10.31 -9.17
CA LEU A 86 -13.44 10.31 -9.09
C LEU A 86 -12.88 8.98 -9.54
N GLU A 87 -12.11 9.01 -10.60
CA GLU A 87 -11.31 7.89 -11.03
C GLU A 87 -10.00 7.84 -10.23
N ASP A 88 -9.53 6.63 -9.91
CA ASP A 88 -8.27 6.40 -9.20
C ASP A 88 -8.12 7.18 -7.88
N PRO A 89 -9.03 6.98 -6.91
CA PRO A 89 -9.00 7.74 -5.65
C PRO A 89 -7.75 7.50 -4.82
N GLU A 90 -7.14 6.31 -4.84
CA GLU A 90 -5.89 6.06 -4.14
C GLU A 90 -4.71 6.78 -4.80
N GLY A 91 -4.66 6.84 -6.12
CA GLY A 91 -3.64 7.62 -6.84
C GLY A 91 -3.81 9.12 -6.61
N ASP A 92 -5.05 9.61 -6.54
CA ASP A 92 -5.36 10.99 -6.17
C ASP A 92 -4.92 11.30 -4.73
N PHE A 93 -5.28 10.45 -3.78
CA PHE A 93 -4.89 10.59 -2.38
C PHE A 93 -3.36 10.60 -2.21
N LEU A 94 -2.65 9.65 -2.83
CA LEU A 94 -1.19 9.59 -2.76
C LEU A 94 -0.51 10.81 -3.38
N GLN A 95 -1.06 11.35 -4.47
CA GLN A 95 -0.56 12.59 -5.04
C GLN A 95 -0.69 13.75 -4.04
N ARG A 96 -1.86 13.91 -3.42
CA ARG A 96 -2.09 14.95 -2.41
C ARG A 96 -1.21 14.77 -1.16
N VAL A 97 -0.98 13.52 -0.74
CA VAL A 97 -0.02 13.21 0.33
C VAL A 97 1.38 13.66 -0.07
N ARG A 98 1.83 13.31 -1.27
CA ARG A 98 3.13 13.71 -1.82
C ARG A 98 3.31 15.23 -1.87
N ASP A 99 2.25 15.96 -2.26
CA ASP A 99 2.26 17.42 -2.30
C ASP A 99 2.42 18.05 -0.91
N VAL A 100 2.00 17.35 0.15
CA VAL A 100 2.15 17.79 1.56
C VAL A 100 3.51 17.43 2.14
N VAL A 101 3.92 16.16 2.01
CA VAL A 101 5.14 15.66 2.66
C VAL A 101 6.42 15.93 1.84
N GLY A 102 6.27 16.31 0.59
CA GLY A 102 7.38 16.58 -0.32
C GLY A 102 7.96 15.30 -0.95
N TYR A 103 8.87 15.50 -1.89
CA TYR A 103 9.45 14.40 -2.67
C TYR A 103 10.67 13.74 -1.98
N GLU A 104 11.21 14.32 -0.93
CA GLU A 104 12.33 13.71 -0.18
C GLU A 104 11.86 12.63 0.78
N THR A 105 10.67 12.75 1.35
CA THR A 105 10.06 11.74 2.23
C THR A 105 9.89 10.40 1.52
N ILE A 106 10.37 9.31 2.11
CA ILE A 106 10.18 7.96 1.58
C ILE A 106 8.79 7.47 1.95
N ILE A 107 7.94 7.19 0.95
CA ILE A 107 6.60 6.66 1.16
C ILE A 107 6.59 5.14 0.97
N SER A 108 6.24 4.42 2.03
CA SER A 108 6.01 2.98 2.02
C SER A 108 4.53 2.65 2.17
N THR A 109 4.01 1.81 1.31
CA THR A 109 2.59 1.46 1.26
C THR A 109 2.39 -0.03 1.43
N SER A 110 1.42 -0.46 2.25
CA SER A 110 0.91 -1.84 2.26
C SER A 110 -0.49 -1.90 1.66
N MET A 111 -0.74 -2.94 0.84
CA MET A 111 -1.99 -3.10 0.11
C MET A 111 -2.53 -4.53 0.17
N ASP A 112 -3.84 -4.65 -0.08
CA ASP A 112 -4.47 -5.92 -0.42
C ASP A 112 -4.10 -6.33 -1.85
N LEU A 113 -3.99 -7.65 -2.10
CA LEU A 113 -3.72 -8.17 -3.45
C LEU A 113 -4.88 -7.95 -4.43
N HIS A 114 -6.07 -7.61 -3.91
CA HIS A 114 -7.22 -7.17 -4.72
C HIS A 114 -7.23 -5.65 -4.96
N GLY A 115 -6.12 -4.96 -4.74
CA GLY A 115 -5.99 -3.55 -5.09
C GLY A 115 -5.91 -3.31 -6.60
N ASN A 116 -6.38 -2.15 -7.05
CA ASN A 116 -6.27 -1.67 -8.41
C ASN A 116 -5.09 -0.67 -8.48
N VAL A 117 -3.93 -1.13 -8.89
CA VAL A 117 -2.69 -0.33 -8.85
C VAL A 117 -2.49 0.43 -10.13
N SER A 118 -2.90 1.70 -10.14
CA SER A 118 -2.67 2.62 -11.26
C SER A 118 -1.20 3.03 -11.36
N HIS A 119 -0.81 3.52 -12.54
CA HIS A 119 0.50 4.14 -12.73
C HIS A 119 0.68 5.37 -11.82
N ARG A 120 -0.38 6.14 -11.56
CA ARG A 120 -0.37 7.31 -10.67
C ARG A 120 -0.06 6.89 -9.22
N LEU A 121 -0.69 5.83 -8.72
CA LEU A 121 -0.40 5.25 -7.41
C LEU A 121 1.05 4.76 -7.36
N ALA A 122 1.47 3.96 -8.34
CA ALA A 122 2.82 3.42 -8.44
C ALA A 122 3.90 4.50 -8.48
N LYS A 123 3.64 5.64 -9.16
CA LYS A 123 4.56 6.77 -9.24
C LYS A 123 4.76 7.49 -7.90
N ASN A 124 3.69 7.62 -7.10
CA ASN A 124 3.68 8.41 -5.87
C ASN A 124 4.10 7.64 -4.61
N THR A 125 4.26 6.32 -4.70
CA THR A 125 4.81 5.50 -3.62
C THR A 125 6.23 5.05 -3.96
N ASP A 126 7.13 4.99 -2.96
CA ASP A 126 8.52 4.58 -3.18
C ASP A 126 8.72 3.09 -2.89
N LEU A 127 8.16 2.60 -1.79
CA LEU A 127 8.11 1.20 -1.40
C LEU A 127 6.67 0.73 -1.42
N ILE A 128 6.40 -0.41 -2.04
CA ILE A 128 5.05 -0.96 -2.10
C ILE A 128 5.08 -2.45 -1.78
N THR A 129 4.18 -2.84 -0.90
CA THR A 129 4.09 -4.19 -0.37
C THR A 129 2.65 -4.67 -0.47
N CYS A 130 2.44 -5.92 -0.89
CA CYS A 130 1.13 -6.51 -1.09
C CYS A 130 0.96 -7.79 -0.28
N PHE A 131 -0.27 -8.13 0.11
CA PHE A 131 -0.58 -9.45 0.64
C PHE A 131 -0.20 -10.53 -0.39
N ARG A 132 0.26 -11.67 0.10
CA ARG A 132 0.64 -12.83 -0.72
C ARG A 132 -0.33 -13.99 -0.55
N MET A 133 -1.38 -13.80 0.25
CA MET A 133 -2.36 -14.83 0.56
C MET A 133 -3.79 -14.35 0.36
N ALA A 134 -4.58 -15.18 -0.31
CA ALA A 134 -6.04 -15.11 -0.36
C ALA A 134 -6.60 -16.50 0.03
N PRO A 135 -7.24 -16.65 1.21
CA PRO A 135 -7.58 -15.62 2.22
C PRO A 135 -6.39 -14.91 2.86
N HIS A 136 -6.59 -13.68 3.35
CA HIS A 136 -5.57 -12.73 3.81
C HIS A 136 -5.00 -13.06 5.20
N GLU A 137 -4.38 -14.23 5.36
CA GLU A 137 -3.79 -14.67 6.64
C GLU A 137 -2.48 -13.94 6.96
N ASP A 138 -1.82 -13.40 5.94
CA ASP A 138 -0.54 -12.68 6.04
C ASP A 138 -0.69 -11.15 6.20
N ARG A 139 -1.91 -10.64 6.43
CA ARG A 139 -2.18 -9.20 6.48
C ARG A 139 -1.24 -8.44 7.42
N MET A 140 -1.08 -8.88 8.67
CA MET A 140 -0.21 -8.20 9.63
C MET A 140 1.28 -8.41 9.34
N ILE A 141 1.64 -9.55 8.77
CA ILE A 141 3.01 -9.84 8.31
C ILE A 141 3.39 -8.89 7.18
N THR A 142 2.50 -8.69 6.22
CA THR A 142 2.70 -7.77 5.08
C THR A 142 2.84 -6.31 5.54
N LYS A 143 1.96 -5.86 6.42
CA LYS A 143 2.04 -4.51 6.99
C LYS A 143 3.35 -4.28 7.73
N ARG A 144 3.77 -5.24 8.57
CA ARG A 144 5.07 -5.20 9.24
C ARG A 144 6.22 -5.18 8.24
N ARG A 145 6.14 -5.95 7.13
CA ARG A 145 7.16 -5.94 6.07
C ARG A 145 7.30 -4.57 5.43
N ALA A 146 6.17 -3.89 5.13
CA ALA A 146 6.19 -2.52 4.58
C ALA A 146 6.87 -1.53 5.53
N VAL A 147 6.59 -1.62 6.82
CA VAL A 147 7.22 -0.77 7.84
C VAL A 147 8.71 -1.10 7.99
N ASN A 148 9.07 -2.40 8.01
CA ASN A 148 10.47 -2.82 8.10
C ASN A 148 11.29 -2.32 6.90
N ASN A 149 10.77 -2.45 5.68
CA ASN A 149 11.44 -1.95 4.48
C ASN A 149 11.73 -0.44 4.57
N LEU A 150 10.78 0.33 5.10
CA LEU A 150 10.94 1.76 5.32
C LEU A 150 12.01 2.06 6.37
N VAL A 151 11.85 1.49 7.56
CA VAL A 151 12.75 1.74 8.71
C VAL A 151 14.19 1.33 8.38
N GLU A 152 14.37 0.16 7.76
CA GLU A 152 15.70 -0.32 7.37
C GLU A 152 16.41 0.64 6.41
N ARG A 153 15.68 1.19 5.44
CA ARG A 153 16.26 2.17 4.50
C ARG A 153 16.64 3.47 5.19
N LEU A 154 15.81 3.96 6.11
CA LEU A 154 16.09 5.15 6.90
C LEU A 154 17.31 4.94 7.81
N GLU A 155 17.37 3.83 8.54
CA GLU A 155 18.49 3.50 9.43
C GLU A 155 19.83 3.39 8.68
N LYS A 156 19.79 2.86 7.45
CA LYS A 156 20.99 2.68 6.62
C LYS A 156 21.32 3.90 5.74
N GLY A 157 20.49 4.93 5.75
CA GLY A 157 20.67 6.10 4.89
C GLY A 157 20.62 5.82 3.39
N LEU A 158 19.87 4.78 2.97
CA LEU A 158 19.85 4.31 1.58
C LEU A 158 18.95 5.18 0.66
N GLY A 159 18.14 6.08 1.22
CA GLY A 159 17.20 6.88 0.44
C GLY A 159 16.09 6.04 -0.21
N LYS A 160 15.52 6.56 -1.29
CA LYS A 160 14.50 5.84 -2.06
C LYS A 160 15.10 4.67 -2.84
N PRO A 161 14.31 3.60 -3.14
CA PRO A 161 14.73 2.59 -4.08
C PRO A 161 15.15 3.23 -5.42
N ALA A 162 16.28 2.78 -5.96
CA ALA A 162 16.80 3.34 -7.21
C ALA A 162 15.92 2.96 -8.41
N TYR A 163 15.26 1.80 -8.35
CA TYR A 163 14.47 1.25 -9.45
C TYR A 163 13.15 0.68 -8.96
N LYS A 164 12.14 0.84 -9.82
CA LYS A 164 10.80 0.33 -9.62
C LYS A 164 10.20 -0.03 -10.98
N ALA A 165 9.87 -1.30 -11.17
CA ALA A 165 9.16 -1.79 -12.33
C ALA A 165 7.68 -1.92 -11.99
N TRP A 166 6.81 -1.36 -12.81
CA TRP A 166 5.36 -1.54 -12.79
C TRP A 166 4.93 -2.14 -14.12
N VAL A 167 4.32 -3.31 -14.09
CA VAL A 167 3.88 -4.06 -15.27
C VAL A 167 2.37 -4.19 -15.23
N TYR A 168 1.73 -3.70 -16.28
CA TYR A 168 0.31 -3.92 -16.53
C TYR A 168 0.05 -5.37 -16.93
N VAL A 169 -0.90 -6.02 -16.25
CA VAL A 169 -1.32 -7.38 -16.59
C VAL A 169 -2.81 -7.36 -16.96
N PRO A 170 -3.18 -7.68 -18.21
CA PRO A 170 -4.56 -7.57 -18.71
C PRO A 170 -5.43 -8.74 -18.22
N ILE A 171 -5.56 -8.90 -16.90
CA ILE A 171 -6.45 -9.86 -16.27
C ILE A 171 -7.48 -9.16 -15.40
N LEU A 172 -8.67 -9.74 -15.35
CA LEU A 172 -9.76 -9.32 -14.47
C LEU A 172 -10.46 -10.58 -13.96
N LEU A 173 -10.34 -10.85 -12.68
CA LEU A 173 -10.87 -12.06 -12.05
C LEU A 173 -11.81 -11.68 -10.89
N PRO A 174 -12.95 -12.36 -10.74
CA PRO A 174 -13.76 -12.21 -9.56
C PRO A 174 -13.04 -12.83 -8.35
N GLY A 175 -13.29 -12.28 -7.14
CA GLY A 175 -12.56 -12.64 -5.93
C GLY A 175 -12.52 -14.14 -5.61
N GLU A 176 -13.60 -14.89 -5.91
CA GLU A 176 -13.66 -16.34 -5.72
C GLU A 176 -12.72 -17.15 -6.64
N LYS A 177 -12.16 -16.52 -7.68
CA LYS A 177 -11.17 -17.12 -8.58
C LYS A 177 -9.72 -16.77 -8.23
N THR A 178 -9.49 -16.07 -7.13
CA THR A 178 -8.19 -15.48 -6.79
C THR A 178 -7.50 -16.13 -5.59
N SER A 179 -7.97 -17.32 -5.18
CA SER A 179 -7.38 -18.04 -4.05
C SER A 179 -5.92 -18.43 -4.33
N THR A 180 -5.04 -18.11 -3.38
CA THR A 180 -3.64 -18.54 -3.40
C THR A 180 -3.41 -19.91 -2.77
N ARG A 181 -4.48 -20.62 -2.39
CA ARG A 181 -4.43 -21.99 -1.87
C ARG A 181 -4.58 -23.05 -2.97
N VAL A 182 -5.05 -22.66 -4.15
CA VAL A 182 -5.29 -23.53 -5.29
C VAL A 182 -4.57 -23.01 -6.53
N GLU A 183 -4.35 -23.89 -7.51
CA GLU A 183 -3.74 -23.50 -8.79
C GLU A 183 -4.68 -22.64 -9.64
N PRO A 184 -4.14 -21.70 -10.41
CA PRO A 184 -2.70 -21.38 -10.59
C PRO A 184 -2.13 -20.42 -9.53
N GLY A 185 -2.97 -19.81 -8.69
CA GLY A 185 -2.57 -18.81 -7.68
C GLY A 185 -1.51 -19.36 -6.72
N LYS A 186 -1.66 -20.61 -6.27
CA LYS A 186 -0.73 -21.25 -5.34
C LYS A 186 0.72 -21.24 -5.85
N SER A 187 0.95 -21.77 -7.06
CA SER A 187 2.28 -21.82 -7.66
C SER A 187 2.81 -20.43 -8.01
N LEU A 188 1.94 -19.52 -8.44
CA LEU A 188 2.34 -18.16 -8.80
C LEU A 188 2.86 -17.38 -7.58
N TYR A 189 2.07 -17.29 -6.51
CA TYR A 189 2.46 -16.56 -5.32
C TYR A 189 3.59 -17.21 -4.52
N ALA A 190 3.78 -18.53 -4.63
CA ALA A 190 4.90 -19.24 -4.05
C ALA A 190 6.27 -18.82 -4.62
N LYS A 191 6.31 -18.14 -5.77
CA LYS A 191 7.55 -17.60 -6.36
C LYS A 191 8.02 -16.32 -5.67
N LEU A 192 7.13 -15.53 -5.06
CA LEU A 192 7.47 -14.23 -4.50
C LEU A 192 8.61 -14.25 -3.47
N PRO A 193 8.68 -15.22 -2.53
CA PRO A 193 9.80 -15.28 -1.60
C PRO A 193 11.16 -15.45 -2.29
N SER A 194 11.26 -16.26 -3.34
CA SER A 194 12.50 -16.45 -4.08
C SER A 194 12.89 -15.21 -4.89
N VAL A 195 11.90 -14.47 -5.40
CA VAL A 195 12.14 -13.19 -6.09
C VAL A 195 12.69 -12.15 -5.10
N THR A 196 12.06 -12.02 -3.94
CA THR A 196 12.52 -11.06 -2.92
C THR A 196 13.81 -11.46 -2.22
N ALA A 197 14.29 -12.69 -2.40
CA ALA A 197 15.62 -13.13 -1.92
C ALA A 197 16.76 -12.79 -2.88
N LYS A 198 16.47 -12.31 -4.09
CA LYS A 198 17.51 -11.90 -5.05
C LYS A 198 18.21 -10.63 -4.54
N GLU A 199 19.51 -10.60 -4.69
CA GLU A 199 20.30 -9.40 -4.40
C GLU A 199 19.81 -8.23 -5.26
N GLY A 200 19.69 -7.04 -4.67
CA GLY A 200 19.20 -5.85 -5.36
C GLY A 200 17.69 -5.72 -5.45
N VAL A 201 16.90 -6.73 -5.03
CA VAL A 201 15.43 -6.66 -4.92
C VAL A 201 15.03 -6.40 -3.47
N ILE A 202 14.16 -5.41 -3.25
CA ILE A 202 13.62 -5.07 -1.93
C ILE A 202 12.30 -5.79 -1.69
N ASP A 203 11.35 -5.65 -2.61
CA ASP A 203 10.05 -6.33 -2.55
C ASP A 203 9.51 -6.60 -3.95
N ALA A 204 8.63 -7.60 -4.03
CA ALA A 204 7.91 -7.99 -5.24
C ALA A 204 6.45 -8.28 -4.86
N ALA A 205 5.52 -7.79 -5.68
CA ALA A 205 4.10 -7.85 -5.43
C ALA A 205 3.31 -8.13 -6.71
N ILE A 206 2.23 -8.88 -6.56
CA ILE A 206 1.28 -9.20 -7.64
C ILE A 206 -0.09 -8.78 -7.17
N TRP A 207 -0.77 -7.94 -7.94
CA TRP A 207 -2.17 -7.59 -7.77
C TRP A 207 -3.02 -8.25 -8.83
N ILE A 208 -4.15 -8.77 -8.43
CA ILE A 208 -5.14 -9.41 -9.30
C ILE A 208 -6.39 -8.56 -9.51
N ALA A 209 -6.35 -7.33 -9.00
CA ALA A 209 -7.40 -6.33 -9.07
C ALA A 209 -8.67 -6.70 -8.27
N TYR A 210 -9.60 -5.75 -8.23
CA TYR A 210 -10.92 -5.91 -7.64
C TYR A 210 -12.00 -5.58 -8.66
N ALA A 211 -12.47 -6.61 -9.36
CA ALA A 211 -13.41 -6.48 -10.48
C ALA A 211 -14.71 -5.73 -10.11
N TRP A 212 -15.17 -5.89 -8.86
CA TRP A 212 -16.40 -5.29 -8.36
C TRP A 212 -16.33 -3.77 -8.18
N ALA A 213 -15.13 -3.17 -8.23
CA ALA A 213 -14.98 -1.71 -8.23
C ALA A 213 -15.47 -1.09 -9.55
N ASP A 214 -15.47 -1.87 -10.65
CA ASP A 214 -15.95 -1.48 -11.99
C ASP A 214 -15.38 -0.13 -12.44
N GLU A 215 -14.06 -0.02 -12.40
CA GLU A 215 -13.31 1.20 -12.73
C GLU A 215 -12.33 0.98 -13.89
N PRO A 216 -11.97 2.02 -14.66
CA PRO A 216 -11.00 1.91 -15.76
C PRO A 216 -9.64 1.34 -15.36
N ARG A 217 -9.24 1.49 -14.10
CA ARG A 217 -7.98 0.95 -13.54
C ARG A 217 -8.08 -0.51 -13.07
N ASN A 218 -9.18 -1.20 -13.34
CA ASN A 218 -9.36 -2.61 -13.00
C ASN A 218 -8.53 -3.51 -13.90
N HIS A 219 -7.32 -3.82 -13.47
CA HIS A 219 -6.42 -4.77 -14.14
C HIS A 219 -5.43 -5.35 -13.14
N GLY A 220 -4.87 -6.49 -13.45
CA GLY A 220 -3.75 -7.02 -12.68
C GLY A 220 -2.50 -6.15 -12.83
N ALA A 221 -1.61 -6.21 -11.84
CA ALA A 221 -0.33 -5.53 -11.91
C ALA A 221 0.76 -6.37 -11.23
N VAL A 222 1.96 -6.30 -11.75
CA VAL A 222 3.17 -6.75 -11.07
C VAL A 222 4.03 -5.55 -10.76
N MET A 223 4.62 -5.52 -9.58
CA MET A 223 5.52 -4.46 -9.19
C MET A 223 6.72 -5.01 -8.43
N VAL A 224 7.90 -4.61 -8.85
CA VAL A 224 9.17 -4.95 -8.18
C VAL A 224 9.90 -3.67 -7.86
N THR A 225 10.38 -3.55 -6.63
CA THR A 225 11.20 -2.43 -6.15
C THR A 225 12.58 -2.93 -5.74
N GLY A 226 13.62 -2.16 -6.02
CA GLY A 226 14.99 -2.56 -5.68
C GLY A 226 16.03 -1.50 -6.01
N ASP A 227 17.29 -1.84 -5.77
CA ASP A 227 18.44 -0.98 -6.01
C ASP A 227 19.32 -1.45 -7.17
N ASP A 228 19.07 -2.64 -7.73
CA ASP A 228 19.68 -3.13 -8.93
C ASP A 228 18.71 -3.16 -10.10
N LYS A 229 19.06 -2.48 -11.20
CA LYS A 229 18.18 -2.32 -12.37
C LYS A 229 17.84 -3.66 -13.01
N GLN A 230 18.86 -4.47 -13.27
CA GLN A 230 18.69 -5.73 -13.97
C GLN A 230 17.85 -6.70 -13.12
N ALA A 231 18.17 -6.81 -11.83
CA ALA A 231 17.42 -7.67 -10.91
C ALA A 231 15.93 -7.27 -10.82
N VAL A 232 15.62 -5.96 -10.82
CA VAL A 232 14.25 -5.44 -10.80
C VAL A 232 13.52 -5.75 -12.10
N GLU A 233 14.13 -5.47 -13.26
CA GLU A 233 13.53 -5.69 -14.58
C GLU A 233 13.29 -7.19 -14.85
N GLU A 234 14.28 -8.06 -14.64
CA GLU A 234 14.14 -9.50 -14.83
C GLU A 234 13.16 -10.16 -13.85
N SER A 235 12.96 -9.56 -12.68
CA SER A 235 12.04 -10.09 -11.67
C SER A 235 10.60 -9.65 -11.90
N ALA A 236 10.36 -8.62 -12.70
CA ALA A 236 9.03 -8.11 -13.02
C ALA A 236 8.40 -8.82 -14.25
N LEU A 237 9.18 -9.52 -15.05
CA LEU A 237 8.78 -10.29 -16.23
C LEU A 237 8.60 -11.78 -15.92
#